data_97f27dac89c6a0b8bccb49508fdcc1b9
#
_entry.id   97f27dac89c6a0b8bccb49508fdcc1b9
#
_cell.length_a   1.000
_cell.length_b   1.000
_cell.length_c   1.000
_cell.angle_alpha   90.00
_cell.angle_beta   90.00
_cell.angle_gamma   90.00
#
_symmetry.space_group_name_H-M   'P 1'
#
loop_
_entity.id
_entity.type
_entity.pdbx_description
1 polymer ?
#
loop_
_entity_poly.entity_id
_entity_poly.type
_entity_poly.pdbx_seq_one_letter_code
_entity_poly.pdbx_strand_id
1 'polypeptide(L)'
;EDDFAEEDEEEGYAEDFLPEAGFDDFDIQPLADVMRTLREPGGCPWDREQTHKSIRSNMIEEVYEYLEAVDADDVDGMREELGDVLMQVVFHARMAQEAGRFDLQDVIDEVVDKLIRRHPHVFGDTHVDNSNDVLVNWEAIKKQEKKERKHVLDGVSQGLPALLRAYK
;
A
#
# COMPACT_ATOMS: atom_id res chain seq x y z
N GLU A 1 -26.35 10.46 38.13
CA GLU A 1 -26.45 10.33 36.64
C GLU A 1 -25.30 11.16 36.08
N ASP A 2 -24.12 10.55 36.04
CA ASP A 2 -22.91 11.17 35.46
C ASP A 2 -22.72 10.58 34.06
N ASP A 3 -23.07 11.38 33.05
CA ASP A 3 -22.73 11.15 31.66
C ASP A 3 -21.23 11.36 31.46
N PHE A 4 -20.47 10.27 31.45
CA PHE A 4 -19.11 10.26 30.91
C PHE A 4 -19.22 10.15 29.39
N ALA A 5 -19.12 11.30 28.70
CA ALA A 5 -18.79 11.35 27.30
C ALA A 5 -17.30 10.96 27.18
N GLU A 6 -17.03 9.77 26.66
CA GLU A 6 -15.70 9.42 26.15
C GLU A 6 -15.46 10.27 24.90
N GLU A 7 -14.65 11.32 25.05
CA GLU A 7 -14.07 12.03 23.92
C GLU A 7 -13.02 11.09 23.32
N ASP A 8 -13.35 10.50 22.15
CA ASP A 8 -12.39 9.81 21.29
C ASP A 8 -11.37 10.86 20.81
N GLU A 9 -10.25 10.98 21.52
CA GLU A 9 -9.07 11.67 21.03
C GLU A 9 -8.52 10.85 19.85
N GLU A 10 -8.90 11.21 18.63
CA GLU A 10 -8.15 10.86 17.42
C GLU A 10 -6.78 11.52 17.53
N GLU A 11 -5.83 10.82 18.13
CA GLU A 11 -4.42 11.20 18.14
C GLU A 11 -3.90 11.11 16.68
N GLY A 12 -3.81 12.26 16.02
CA GLY A 12 -3.18 12.43 14.72
C GLY A 12 -1.67 12.22 14.81
N TYR A 13 -1.23 10.97 14.84
CA TYR A 13 0.20 10.60 14.94
C TYR A 13 1.03 10.91 13.68
N ALA A 14 0.40 11.22 12.55
CA ALA A 14 1.10 11.31 11.27
C ALA A 14 1.75 12.67 10.99
N GLU A 15 1.19 13.78 11.52
CA GLU A 15 1.66 15.12 11.15
C GLU A 15 2.99 15.53 11.81
N ASP A 16 3.31 14.99 13.00
CA ASP A 16 4.50 15.38 13.76
C ASP A 16 5.79 14.65 13.34
N PHE A 17 5.72 13.58 12.56
CA PHE A 17 6.85 12.71 12.24
C PHE A 17 7.32 12.76 10.77
N LEU A 18 6.63 13.47 9.91
CA LEU A 18 7.08 13.62 8.53
C LEU A 18 8.24 14.62 8.49
N PRO A 19 9.39 14.28 7.87
CA PRO A 19 10.52 15.19 7.77
C PRO A 19 10.12 16.47 7.02
N GLU A 20 10.49 17.65 7.57
CA GLU A 20 10.27 18.96 6.92
C GLU A 20 10.97 19.11 5.56
N ALA A 21 11.94 18.25 5.28
CA ALA A 21 12.60 18.19 3.97
C ALA A 21 11.87 17.18 3.08
N GLY A 22 10.88 17.66 2.34
CA GLY A 22 10.12 16.87 1.40
C GLY A 22 10.98 16.12 0.38
N PHE A 23 10.47 15.03 -0.13
CA PHE A 23 10.68 14.70 -1.52
C PHE A 23 10.19 15.94 -2.28
N ASP A 24 11.12 16.65 -2.93
CA ASP A 24 10.84 17.89 -3.62
C ASP A 24 9.59 17.76 -4.49
N ASP A 25 8.55 18.51 -4.17
CA ASP A 25 7.31 18.72 -4.93
C ASP A 25 6.71 17.48 -5.63
N PHE A 26 6.80 16.28 -4.99
CA PHE A 26 6.15 15.09 -5.53
C PHE A 26 4.63 15.25 -5.43
N ASP A 27 3.95 15.14 -6.56
CA ASP A 27 2.50 15.24 -6.66
C ASP A 27 1.93 14.06 -7.45
N ILE A 28 1.11 13.23 -6.80
CA ILE A 28 0.40 12.11 -7.43
C ILE A 28 -0.89 12.55 -8.12
N GLN A 29 -1.35 13.78 -7.88
CA GLN A 29 -2.62 14.28 -8.38
C GLN A 29 -2.73 14.22 -9.91
N PRO A 30 -1.68 14.54 -10.71
CA PRO A 30 -1.76 14.42 -12.17
C PRO A 30 -2.13 13.01 -12.64
N LEU A 31 -1.57 11.98 -12.02
CA LEU A 31 -1.88 10.58 -12.36
C LEU A 31 -3.33 10.23 -11.95
N ALA A 32 -3.76 10.67 -10.78
CA ALA A 32 -5.13 10.48 -10.30
C ALA A 32 -6.16 11.19 -11.22
N ASP A 33 -5.83 12.40 -11.71
CA ASP A 33 -6.67 13.15 -12.62
C ASP A 33 -6.78 12.51 -14.02
N VAL A 34 -5.67 11.99 -14.53
CA VAL A 34 -5.67 11.23 -15.79
C VAL A 34 -6.55 9.98 -15.65
N MET A 35 -6.37 9.22 -14.58
CA MET A 35 -7.16 8.00 -14.34
C MET A 35 -8.66 8.34 -14.17
N ARG A 36 -8.99 9.42 -13.48
CA ARG A 36 -10.36 9.91 -13.37
C ARG A 36 -10.93 10.22 -14.75
N THR A 37 -10.20 10.98 -15.57
CA THR A 37 -10.63 11.37 -16.92
C THR A 37 -10.88 10.17 -17.82
N LEU A 38 -10.01 9.15 -17.76
CA LEU A 38 -10.16 7.92 -18.54
C LEU A 38 -11.45 7.16 -18.17
N ARG A 39 -11.85 7.20 -16.90
CA ARG A 39 -13.02 6.45 -16.40
C ARG A 39 -14.33 7.25 -16.35
N GLU A 40 -14.31 8.56 -16.47
CA GLU A 40 -15.52 9.41 -16.51
C GLU A 40 -16.32 9.22 -17.81
N PRO A 41 -17.61 9.62 -17.84
CA PRO A 41 -18.41 9.64 -19.06
C PRO A 41 -17.71 10.47 -20.15
N GLY A 42 -17.46 9.85 -21.30
CA GLY A 42 -16.69 10.46 -22.39
C GLY A 42 -15.19 10.11 -22.40
N GLY A 43 -14.70 9.43 -21.37
CA GLY A 43 -13.34 8.90 -21.32
C GLY A 43 -13.18 7.61 -22.16
N CYS A 44 -12.18 6.82 -21.84
CA CYS A 44 -11.87 5.59 -22.58
C CYS A 44 -12.91 4.50 -22.31
N PRO A 45 -13.55 3.93 -23.34
CA PRO A 45 -14.53 2.87 -23.16
C PRO A 45 -13.94 1.63 -22.49
N TRP A 46 -12.71 1.26 -22.85
CA TRP A 46 -12.03 0.11 -22.28
C TRP A 46 -11.76 0.27 -20.79
N ASP A 47 -11.19 1.42 -20.37
CA ASP A 47 -10.90 1.70 -18.96
C ASP A 47 -12.17 1.73 -18.11
N ARG A 48 -13.27 2.24 -18.65
CA ARG A 48 -14.56 2.34 -17.96
C ARG A 48 -15.21 0.97 -17.69
N GLU A 49 -14.97 0.00 -18.55
CA GLU A 49 -15.50 -1.37 -18.40
C GLU A 49 -14.71 -2.20 -17.40
N GLN A 50 -13.48 -1.78 -17.03
CA GLN A 50 -12.64 -2.56 -16.16
C GLN A 50 -13.20 -2.66 -14.73
N THR A 51 -12.91 -3.80 -14.12
CA THR A 51 -13.22 -4.14 -12.73
C THR A 51 -11.95 -4.62 -12.03
N HIS A 52 -11.94 -4.63 -10.69
CA HIS A 52 -10.83 -5.20 -9.91
C HIS A 52 -10.45 -6.62 -10.36
N LYS A 53 -11.42 -7.39 -10.87
CA LYS A 53 -11.17 -8.77 -11.32
C LYS A 53 -10.60 -8.84 -12.72
N SER A 54 -11.03 -7.95 -13.64
CA SER A 54 -10.60 -7.99 -15.03
C SER A 54 -9.13 -7.61 -15.22
N ILE A 55 -8.62 -6.63 -14.43
CA ILE A 55 -7.24 -6.13 -14.56
C ILE A 55 -6.29 -6.68 -13.49
N ARG A 56 -6.69 -7.68 -12.70
CA ARG A 56 -5.81 -8.25 -11.67
C ARG A 56 -4.57 -8.94 -12.24
N SER A 57 -4.65 -9.47 -13.47
CA SER A 57 -3.50 -10.07 -14.15
C SER A 57 -2.49 -9.02 -14.56
N ASN A 58 -2.95 -7.87 -15.05
CA ASN A 58 -2.08 -6.78 -15.45
C ASN A 58 -1.19 -6.35 -14.26
N MET A 59 -1.76 -6.16 -13.06
CA MET A 59 -0.96 -5.83 -11.88
C MET A 59 0.15 -6.85 -11.59
N ILE A 60 -0.07 -8.13 -11.89
CA ILE A 60 0.94 -9.19 -11.73
C ILE A 60 1.98 -9.10 -12.83
N GLU A 61 1.57 -8.81 -14.07
CA GLU A 61 2.42 -8.66 -15.24
C GLU A 61 3.42 -7.51 -15.00
N GLU A 62 2.95 -6.31 -14.64
CA GLU A 62 3.80 -5.15 -14.35
C GLU A 62 4.83 -5.44 -13.24
N VAL A 63 4.42 -6.18 -12.19
CA VAL A 63 5.37 -6.59 -11.14
C VAL A 63 6.45 -7.53 -11.67
N TYR A 64 6.12 -8.46 -12.56
CA TYR A 64 7.12 -9.36 -13.16
C TYR A 64 8.05 -8.62 -14.12
N GLU A 65 7.54 -7.71 -14.92
CA GLU A 65 8.32 -6.86 -15.84
C GLU A 65 9.29 -5.97 -15.05
N TYR A 66 8.82 -5.39 -13.92
CA TYR A 66 9.70 -4.70 -12.99
C TYR A 66 10.83 -5.59 -12.45
N LEU A 67 10.52 -6.84 -12.05
CA LEU A 67 11.54 -7.77 -11.55
C LEU A 67 12.54 -8.16 -12.65
N GLU A 68 12.12 -8.32 -13.89
CA GLU A 68 13.00 -8.57 -15.04
C GLU A 68 13.93 -7.37 -15.28
N ALA A 69 13.44 -6.14 -15.19
CA ALA A 69 14.25 -4.93 -15.29
C ALA A 69 15.29 -4.83 -14.16
N VAL A 70 14.90 -5.22 -12.92
CA VAL A 70 15.82 -5.29 -11.78
C VAL A 70 16.91 -6.34 -12.01
N ASP A 71 16.55 -7.52 -12.48
CA ASP A 71 17.49 -8.61 -12.73
C ASP A 71 18.47 -8.27 -13.88
N ALA A 72 18.03 -7.44 -14.83
CA ALA A 72 18.83 -6.94 -15.93
C ALA A 72 19.68 -5.69 -15.61
N ASP A 73 19.52 -5.11 -14.41
CA ASP A 73 20.09 -3.81 -14.03
C ASP A 73 19.70 -2.67 -15.01
N ASP A 74 18.47 -2.79 -15.59
CA ASP A 74 17.90 -1.81 -16.51
C ASP A 74 17.18 -0.70 -15.76
N VAL A 75 17.88 0.40 -15.52
CA VAL A 75 17.36 1.55 -14.76
C VAL A 75 16.16 2.23 -15.45
N ASP A 76 16.16 2.30 -16.77
CA ASP A 76 15.06 2.90 -17.52
C ASP A 76 13.81 2.00 -17.49
N GLY A 77 13.98 0.70 -17.66
CA GLY A 77 12.94 -0.29 -17.48
C GLY A 77 12.37 -0.29 -16.05
N MET A 78 13.23 -0.29 -15.02
CA MET A 78 12.77 -0.18 -13.63
C MET A 78 11.88 1.04 -13.39
N ARG A 79 12.20 2.19 -13.99
CA ARG A 79 11.39 3.42 -13.85
C ARG A 79 10.05 3.29 -14.58
N GLU A 80 10.05 2.72 -15.78
CA GLU A 80 8.85 2.48 -16.59
C GLU A 80 7.89 1.56 -15.83
N GLU A 81 8.34 0.39 -15.44
CA GLU A 81 7.51 -0.64 -14.81
C GLU A 81 7.01 -0.24 -13.40
N LEU A 82 7.81 0.52 -12.63
CA LEU A 82 7.30 1.11 -11.39
C LEU A 82 6.18 2.11 -11.64
N GLY A 83 6.23 2.85 -12.74
CA GLY A 83 5.14 3.72 -13.18
C GLY A 83 3.87 2.92 -13.46
N ASP A 84 3.98 1.78 -14.13
CA ASP A 84 2.85 0.92 -14.47
C ASP A 84 2.29 0.21 -13.23
N VAL A 85 3.12 -0.26 -12.31
CA VAL A 85 2.67 -0.74 -10.99
C VAL A 85 1.92 0.35 -10.22
N LEU A 86 2.42 1.59 -10.20
CA LEU A 86 1.77 2.71 -9.55
C LEU A 86 0.42 3.05 -10.23
N MET A 87 0.39 3.04 -11.57
CA MET A 87 -0.84 3.19 -12.35
C MET A 87 -1.89 2.15 -11.94
N GLN A 88 -1.52 0.89 -11.78
CA GLN A 88 -2.45 -0.17 -11.33
C GLN A 88 -3.02 0.14 -9.94
N VAL A 89 -2.20 0.65 -9.00
CA VAL A 89 -2.68 1.06 -7.68
C VAL A 89 -3.74 2.17 -7.79
N VAL A 90 -3.43 3.23 -8.56
CA VAL A 90 -4.35 4.36 -8.76
C VAL A 90 -5.63 3.92 -9.47
N PHE A 91 -5.53 3.02 -10.45
CA PHE A 91 -6.68 2.47 -11.16
C PHE A 91 -7.61 1.70 -10.21
N HIS A 92 -7.06 0.83 -9.39
CA HIS A 92 -7.84 0.09 -8.39
C HIS A 92 -8.47 1.03 -7.35
N ALA A 93 -7.74 2.02 -6.85
CA ALA A 93 -8.27 3.01 -5.92
C ALA A 93 -9.42 3.82 -6.55
N ARG A 94 -9.30 4.22 -7.82
CA ARG A 94 -10.36 4.92 -8.55
C ARG A 94 -11.63 4.08 -8.68
N MET A 95 -11.52 2.81 -9.02
CA MET A 95 -12.69 1.90 -9.08
C MET A 95 -13.36 1.74 -7.70
N ALA A 96 -12.56 1.69 -6.64
CA ALA A 96 -13.09 1.61 -5.28
C ALA A 96 -13.82 2.90 -4.88
N GLN A 97 -13.28 4.06 -5.23
CA GLN A 97 -13.88 5.37 -5.01
C GLN A 97 -15.23 5.50 -5.75
N GLU A 98 -15.32 5.07 -6.99
CA GLU A 98 -16.56 5.04 -7.77
C GLU A 98 -17.63 4.15 -7.11
N ALA A 99 -17.21 3.11 -6.43
CA ALA A 99 -18.07 2.21 -5.67
C ALA A 99 -18.38 2.69 -4.24
N GLY A 100 -17.87 3.86 -3.82
CA GLY A 100 -18.07 4.43 -2.49
C GLY A 100 -17.45 3.58 -1.37
N ARG A 101 -16.30 2.92 -1.61
CA ARG A 101 -15.66 2.00 -0.65
C ARG A 101 -14.48 2.63 0.06
N PHE A 102 -13.51 3.09 -0.68
CA PHE A 102 -12.30 3.80 -0.25
C PHE A 102 -11.71 4.54 -1.45
N ASP A 103 -10.81 5.48 -1.23
CA ASP A 103 -10.10 6.20 -2.27
C ASP A 103 -8.57 6.03 -2.18
N LEU A 104 -7.83 6.80 -2.97
CA LEU A 104 -6.37 6.73 -3.01
C LEU A 104 -5.75 7.26 -1.71
N GLN A 105 -6.38 8.28 -1.08
CA GLN A 105 -5.89 8.82 0.19
C GLN A 105 -6.00 7.78 1.31
N ASP A 106 -7.12 7.07 1.39
CA ASP A 106 -7.30 5.98 2.36
C ASP A 106 -6.21 4.90 2.21
N VAL A 107 -5.80 4.59 0.97
CA VAL A 107 -4.73 3.62 0.70
C VAL A 107 -3.37 4.13 1.20
N ILE A 108 -3.09 5.43 1.01
CA ILE A 108 -1.87 6.08 1.47
C ILE A 108 -1.84 6.11 3.00
N ASP A 109 -2.91 6.59 3.62
CA ASP A 109 -3.02 6.74 5.08
C ASP A 109 -2.85 5.39 5.78
N GLU A 110 -3.54 4.34 5.31
CA GLU A 110 -3.40 3.00 5.89
C GLU A 110 -1.95 2.46 5.81
N VAL A 111 -1.23 2.71 4.72
CA VAL A 111 0.15 2.23 4.61
C VAL A 111 1.11 3.06 5.46
N VAL A 112 0.89 4.37 5.56
CA VAL A 112 1.68 5.28 6.42
C VAL A 112 1.52 4.88 7.88
N ASP A 113 0.30 4.78 8.38
CA ASP A 113 0.01 4.37 9.76
C ASP A 113 0.63 3.01 10.09
N LYS A 114 0.50 2.06 9.18
CA LYS A 114 1.09 0.74 9.31
C LYS A 114 2.63 0.81 9.41
N LEU A 115 3.28 1.64 8.59
CA LEU A 115 4.72 1.79 8.60
C LEU A 115 5.21 2.45 9.89
N ILE A 116 4.57 3.54 10.33
CA ILE A 116 4.89 4.24 11.58
C ILE A 116 4.77 3.26 12.75
N ARG A 117 3.63 2.61 12.89
CA ARG A 117 3.37 1.66 13.99
C ARG A 117 4.34 0.48 14.02
N ARG A 118 4.81 0.01 12.86
CA ARG A 118 5.74 -1.13 12.76
C ARG A 118 7.21 -0.75 12.85
N HIS A 119 7.54 0.55 12.91
CA HIS A 119 8.90 1.03 13.10
C HIS A 119 9.05 1.89 14.37
N PRO A 120 8.67 1.37 15.56
CA PRO A 120 8.76 2.14 16.80
C PRO A 120 10.19 2.48 17.20
N HIS A 121 11.19 1.94 16.54
CA HIS A 121 12.58 2.30 16.69
C HIS A 121 13.00 3.53 15.87
N VAL A 122 12.13 4.00 14.95
CA VAL A 122 12.32 5.23 14.15
C VAL A 122 11.35 6.32 14.62
N PHE A 123 10.08 5.94 14.82
CA PHE A 123 8.99 6.87 15.11
C PHE A 123 8.55 6.86 16.60
N GLY A 124 9.25 6.15 17.47
CA GLY A 124 8.97 6.04 18.90
C GLY A 124 10.25 5.82 19.69
N ASP A 125 10.12 5.28 20.90
CA ASP A 125 11.21 5.16 21.88
C ASP A 125 11.87 3.76 21.94
N THR A 126 11.54 2.88 21.05
CA THR A 126 12.07 1.51 21.04
C THR A 126 13.51 1.50 20.55
N HIS A 127 14.43 0.94 21.35
CA HIS A 127 15.83 0.76 20.92
C HIS A 127 16.03 -0.57 20.22
N VAL A 128 16.84 -0.57 19.16
CA VAL A 128 17.28 -1.76 18.41
C VAL A 128 18.77 -1.63 18.12
N ASP A 129 19.53 -2.74 18.22
CA ASP A 129 20.96 -2.73 17.99
C ASP A 129 21.35 -3.14 16.56
N ASN A 130 20.47 -3.86 15.88
CA ASN A 130 20.75 -4.40 14.55
C ASN A 130 19.46 -4.74 13.78
N SER A 131 19.61 -5.07 12.49
CA SER A 131 18.50 -5.42 11.60
C SER A 131 17.70 -6.65 12.05
N ASN A 132 18.31 -7.58 12.77
CA ASN A 132 17.60 -8.74 13.26
C ASN A 132 16.61 -8.38 14.38
N ASP A 133 16.95 -7.44 15.25
CA ASP A 133 16.04 -6.93 16.29
C ASP A 133 14.85 -6.23 15.66
N VAL A 134 15.07 -5.48 14.57
CA VAL A 134 13.98 -4.88 13.78
C VAL A 134 13.02 -5.94 13.26
N LEU A 135 13.53 -7.03 12.67
CA LEU A 135 12.68 -8.11 12.16
C LEU A 135 11.89 -8.83 13.26
N VAL A 136 12.51 -9.06 14.42
CA VAL A 136 11.83 -9.67 15.58
C VAL A 136 10.69 -8.76 16.07
N ASN A 137 10.95 -7.46 16.22
CA ASN A 137 9.93 -6.50 16.64
C ASN A 137 8.80 -6.40 15.61
N TRP A 138 9.14 -6.30 14.33
CA TRP A 138 8.17 -6.29 13.24
C TRP A 138 7.21 -7.49 13.26
N GLU A 139 7.75 -8.70 13.39
CA GLU A 139 6.92 -9.91 13.45
C GLU A 139 6.08 -9.97 14.73
N ALA A 140 6.60 -9.47 15.87
CA ALA A 140 5.84 -9.39 17.11
C ALA A 140 4.64 -8.44 16.99
N ILE A 141 4.85 -7.23 16.45
CA ILE A 141 3.79 -6.24 16.22
C ILE A 141 2.76 -6.79 15.23
N LYS A 142 3.20 -7.32 14.10
CA LYS A 142 2.34 -7.92 13.09
C LYS A 142 1.51 -9.10 13.63
N LYS A 143 2.06 -9.88 14.54
CA LYS A 143 1.33 -10.95 15.23
C LYS A 143 0.28 -10.40 16.19
N GLN A 144 0.58 -9.29 16.86
CA GLN A 144 -0.36 -8.64 17.76
C GLN A 144 -1.54 -8.01 17.01
N GLU A 145 -1.28 -7.34 15.87
CA GLU A 145 -2.31 -6.75 14.98
C GLU A 145 -3.29 -7.80 14.43
N LYS A 146 -2.80 -9.02 14.23
CA LYS A 146 -3.56 -10.09 13.57
C LYS A 146 -3.98 -11.20 14.55
N LYS A 147 -4.39 -10.82 15.76
CA LYS A 147 -4.84 -11.75 16.81
C LYS A 147 -5.96 -12.72 16.37
N GLU A 148 -6.70 -12.40 15.33
CA GLU A 148 -7.79 -13.24 14.79
C GLU A 148 -7.30 -14.41 13.92
N ARG A 149 -6.02 -14.43 13.54
CA ARG A 149 -5.47 -15.55 12.76
C ARG A 149 -5.33 -16.79 13.62
N LYS A 150 -6.11 -17.83 13.29
CA LYS A 150 -6.15 -19.09 14.03
C LYS A 150 -5.05 -20.07 13.61
N HIS A 151 -4.54 -19.95 12.39
CA HIS A 151 -3.53 -20.86 11.82
C HIS A 151 -2.33 -20.10 11.26
N VAL A 152 -1.15 -20.74 11.30
CA VAL A 152 0.11 -20.20 10.78
C VAL A 152 -0.01 -19.80 9.32
N LEU A 153 -0.82 -20.50 8.52
CA LEU A 153 -1.01 -20.28 7.10
C LEU A 153 -2.09 -19.23 6.75
N ASP A 154 -2.85 -18.72 7.72
CA ASP A 154 -3.93 -17.74 7.48
C ASP A 154 -3.45 -16.42 6.88
N GLY A 155 -2.14 -16.19 6.84
CA GLY A 155 -1.51 -15.02 6.24
C GLY A 155 -0.89 -15.22 4.87
N VAL A 156 -0.91 -16.44 4.36
CA VAL A 156 -0.30 -16.77 3.07
C VAL A 156 -1.37 -16.70 1.99
N SER A 157 -1.22 -15.73 1.05
CA SER A 157 -2.17 -15.61 -0.06
C SER A 157 -2.21 -16.89 -0.89
N GLN A 158 -3.43 -17.39 -1.13
CA GLN A 158 -3.64 -18.56 -1.99
C GLN A 158 -3.36 -18.27 -3.47
N GLY A 159 -3.34 -16.99 -3.87
CA GLY A 159 -3.03 -16.56 -5.22
C GLY A 159 -1.53 -16.49 -5.54
N LEU A 160 -0.65 -16.68 -4.53
CA LEU A 160 0.79 -16.73 -4.79
C LEU A 160 1.18 -17.94 -5.63
N PRO A 161 2.18 -17.80 -6.54
CA PRO A 161 2.80 -18.93 -7.21
C PRO A 161 3.26 -20.01 -6.20
N ALA A 162 3.13 -21.28 -6.58
CA ALA A 162 3.31 -22.40 -5.65
C ALA A 162 4.66 -22.37 -4.89
N LEU A 163 5.75 -22.00 -5.59
CA LEU A 163 7.08 -21.90 -4.97
C LEU A 163 7.17 -20.77 -3.94
N LEU A 164 6.64 -19.60 -4.26
CA LEU A 164 6.58 -18.47 -3.32
C LEU A 164 5.69 -18.79 -2.12
N ARG A 165 4.60 -19.51 -2.33
CA ARG A 165 3.72 -19.96 -1.25
C ARG A 165 4.37 -20.98 -0.34
N ALA A 166 5.23 -21.85 -0.87
CA ALA A 166 5.98 -22.86 -0.10
C ALA A 166 7.11 -22.24 0.73
N TYR A 167 7.64 -21.10 0.30
CA TYR A 167 8.69 -20.36 1.02
C TYR A 167 8.16 -19.57 2.21
N LYS A 168 6.89 -19.18 2.21
CA LYS A 168 6.21 -18.42 3.28
C LYS A 168 5.74 -19.31 4.42
#